data_a99e43405b0d601505819753b93a4218
#
_entry.id   a99e43405b0d601505819753b93a4218
#
_cell.length_a   1.000
_cell.length_b   1.000
_cell.length_c   1.000
_cell.angle_alpha   90.00
_cell.angle_beta   90.00
_cell.angle_gamma   90.00
#
_symmetry.space_group_name_H-M   'P 1'
#
loop_
_entity.id
_entity.type
_entity.pdbx_description
1 polymer ?
#
loop_
_entity_poly.entity_id
_entity_poly.type
_entity_poly.pdbx_seq_one_letter_code
_entity_poly.pdbx_strand_id
1 'polypeptide(L)'
;MEKFDLHFHSTYSDGKLSVPELAEIIKKEKLKFCSLVDHNNVNGIRELEVALKDSGIKVIAGIELTAKYNEDEIHILAYDFDIDKVAEIARKRNELVRSQKIEEMEKAIYLSRQKGLKITDELTPSDKQPVTLTTALDICANSFNQKIFVERHGKELTPEDVYYEYQAPGKSCAVERSGVSVEWLLDKFKKVARDLIIAHPFVSVSVVTKPLDEIRINDLLRMGITGIEVYHNKTSDEQISLLKKIINEKGI
;
A
#
# COMPACT_ATOMS: atom_id res chain seq x y z
N MET A 1 31.74 -1.85 -5.37
CA MET A 1 30.41 -1.56 -5.93
C MET A 1 29.76 -0.52 -5.01
N GLU A 2 29.21 0.57 -5.55
CA GLU A 2 28.48 1.54 -4.74
C GLU A 2 27.19 0.90 -4.22
N LYS A 3 26.91 1.08 -2.92
CA LYS A 3 25.68 0.56 -2.29
C LYS A 3 24.59 1.63 -2.35
N PHE A 4 23.36 1.20 -2.58
CA PHE A 4 22.16 2.05 -2.51
C PHE A 4 20.98 1.26 -1.97
N ASP A 5 20.03 1.97 -1.39
CA ASP A 5 18.72 1.46 -1.01
C ASP A 5 17.67 2.55 -1.30
N LEU A 6 16.73 2.23 -2.18
CA LEU A 6 15.72 3.19 -2.65
C LEU A 6 14.32 2.85 -2.16
N HIS A 7 14.16 1.81 -1.31
CA HIS A 7 12.84 1.40 -0.84
C HIS A 7 12.88 0.96 0.63
N PHE A 8 12.72 1.93 1.52
CA PHE A 8 12.54 1.68 2.96
C PHE A 8 11.56 2.69 3.57
N HIS A 9 11.01 2.33 4.74
CA HIS A 9 9.96 3.06 5.42
C HIS A 9 10.39 3.50 6.82
N SER A 10 9.81 4.58 7.30
CA SER A 10 9.96 5.08 8.66
C SER A 10 8.68 4.99 9.47
N THR A 11 8.73 5.47 10.71
CA THR A 11 7.54 5.62 11.57
C THR A 11 6.53 6.64 11.06
N TYR A 12 6.83 7.38 9.99
CA TYR A 12 5.84 8.22 9.30
C TYR A 12 4.80 7.40 8.52
N SER A 13 5.07 6.10 8.27
CA SER A 13 4.08 5.14 7.73
C SER A 13 4.03 3.86 8.55
N ASP A 14 4.55 2.76 8.06
CA ASP A 14 4.53 1.43 8.67
C ASP A 14 5.92 0.89 9.06
N GLY A 15 6.96 1.69 8.84
CA GLY A 15 8.31 1.39 9.29
C GLY A 15 8.42 1.38 10.82
N LYS A 16 9.36 0.61 11.33
CA LYS A 16 9.58 0.45 12.79
C LYS A 16 10.56 1.47 13.36
N LEU A 17 11.39 2.07 12.52
CA LEU A 17 12.46 2.97 12.92
C LEU A 17 12.10 4.42 12.58
N SER A 18 12.50 5.33 13.46
CA SER A 18 12.45 6.76 13.19
C SER A 18 13.46 7.17 12.13
N VAL A 19 13.28 8.34 11.53
CA VAL A 19 14.22 8.85 10.52
C VAL A 19 15.65 9.01 11.06
N PRO A 20 15.90 9.51 12.30
CA PRO A 20 17.25 9.54 12.86
C PRO A 20 17.90 8.15 12.99
N GLU A 21 17.13 7.14 13.44
CA GLU A 21 17.65 5.76 13.55
C GLU A 21 18.00 5.18 12.18
N LEU A 22 17.17 5.43 11.17
CA LEU A 22 17.44 5.05 9.78
C LEU A 22 18.72 5.75 9.27
N ALA A 23 18.89 7.04 9.54
CA ALA A 23 20.07 7.80 9.12
C ALA A 23 21.38 7.20 9.69
N GLU A 24 21.37 6.72 10.93
CA GLU A 24 22.54 6.07 11.52
C GLU A 24 22.85 4.72 10.84
N ILE A 25 21.84 3.93 10.49
CA ILE A 25 22.00 2.68 9.73
C ILE A 25 22.55 2.98 8.33
N ILE A 26 21.99 3.95 7.63
CA ILE A 26 22.39 4.37 6.28
C ILE A 26 23.89 4.78 6.26
N LYS A 27 24.33 5.57 7.26
CA LYS A 27 25.73 5.95 7.43
C LYS A 27 26.63 4.74 7.69
N LYS A 28 26.20 3.85 8.61
CA LYS A 28 26.95 2.62 8.96
C LYS A 28 27.12 1.69 7.75
N GLU A 29 26.07 1.52 6.95
CA GLU A 29 26.08 0.71 5.73
C GLU A 29 26.82 1.37 4.57
N LYS A 30 27.21 2.65 4.71
CA LYS A 30 27.93 3.44 3.71
C LYS A 30 27.20 3.49 2.36
N LEU A 31 25.88 3.71 2.40
CA LEU A 31 25.10 3.88 1.17
C LEU A 31 25.59 5.13 0.43
N LYS A 32 25.54 5.10 -0.89
CA LYS A 32 25.85 6.25 -1.75
C LYS A 32 24.58 7.06 -2.06
N PHE A 33 23.49 6.34 -2.27
CA PHE A 33 22.15 6.87 -2.56
C PHE A 33 21.16 6.17 -1.67
N CYS A 34 20.12 6.92 -1.24
CA CYS A 34 18.99 6.33 -0.53
C CYS A 34 17.70 7.08 -0.85
N SER A 35 16.56 6.42 -0.65
CA SER A 35 15.25 7.04 -0.75
C SER A 35 14.31 6.49 0.32
N LEU A 36 13.80 7.36 1.17
CA LEU A 36 12.70 7.07 2.08
C LEU A 36 11.39 7.20 1.30
N VAL A 37 10.60 6.12 1.28
CA VAL A 37 9.38 6.03 0.47
C VAL A 37 8.15 5.67 1.32
N ASP A 38 7.93 6.42 2.39
CA ASP A 38 6.79 6.20 3.27
C ASP A 38 5.45 6.15 2.51
N HIS A 39 4.55 5.28 2.93
CA HIS A 39 3.24 5.11 2.27
C HIS A 39 2.42 6.39 2.24
N ASN A 40 2.15 6.89 1.04
CA ASN A 40 1.32 8.07 0.77
C ASN A 40 1.72 9.32 1.59
N ASN A 41 3.01 9.42 1.96
CA ASN A 41 3.55 10.42 2.87
C ASN A 41 4.99 10.80 2.50
N VAL A 42 5.31 12.10 2.53
CA VAL A 42 6.65 12.63 2.22
C VAL A 42 7.29 13.37 3.41
N ASN A 43 6.64 13.35 4.59
CA ASN A 43 7.05 14.18 5.73
C ASN A 43 8.45 13.85 6.26
N GLY A 44 8.88 12.58 6.18
CA GLY A 44 10.20 12.14 6.65
C GLY A 44 11.36 12.51 5.74
N ILE A 45 11.12 12.91 4.47
CA ILE A 45 12.20 13.12 3.49
C ILE A 45 13.14 14.24 3.92
N ARG A 46 12.60 15.41 4.29
CA ARG A 46 13.42 16.56 4.71
C ARG A 46 14.19 16.30 6.00
N GLU A 47 13.60 15.56 6.92
CA GLU A 47 14.29 15.13 8.14
C GLU A 47 15.49 14.24 7.80
N LEU A 48 15.33 13.30 6.84
CA LEU A 48 16.39 12.44 6.36
C LEU A 48 17.50 13.25 5.64
N GLU A 49 17.13 14.22 4.79
CA GLU A 49 18.08 15.13 4.13
C GLU A 49 18.93 15.88 5.15
N VAL A 50 18.31 16.41 6.21
CA VAL A 50 19.01 17.11 7.29
C VAL A 50 19.94 16.15 8.04
N ALA A 51 19.47 14.95 8.39
CA ALA A 51 20.24 13.96 9.14
C ALA A 51 21.47 13.43 8.36
N LEU A 52 21.42 13.46 7.02
CA LEU A 52 22.49 12.97 6.14
C LEU A 52 23.31 14.08 5.47
N LYS A 53 23.04 15.38 5.75
CA LYS A 53 23.61 16.52 5.06
C LYS A 53 25.13 16.49 4.88
N ASP A 54 25.86 16.12 5.93
CA ASP A 54 27.34 16.13 5.94
C ASP A 54 27.96 14.75 5.71
N SER A 55 27.15 13.74 5.35
CA SER A 55 27.60 12.35 5.18
C SER A 55 28.13 12.02 3.78
N GLY A 56 27.89 12.88 2.79
CA GLY A 56 28.15 12.61 1.37
C GLY A 56 27.19 11.62 0.73
N ILE A 57 26.12 11.23 1.43
CA ILE A 57 25.05 10.34 0.95
C ILE A 57 23.98 11.18 0.28
N LYS A 58 23.59 10.81 -0.95
CA LYS A 58 22.54 11.51 -1.68
C LYS A 58 21.16 10.93 -1.34
N VAL A 59 20.27 11.76 -0.82
CA VAL A 59 18.85 11.43 -0.65
C VAL A 59 18.11 11.76 -1.95
N ILE A 60 17.35 10.80 -2.47
CA ILE A 60 16.43 10.98 -3.60
C ILE A 60 15.03 11.09 -3.02
N ALA A 61 14.30 12.15 -3.36
CA ALA A 61 12.91 12.28 -2.94
C ALA A 61 12.08 11.13 -3.49
N GLY A 62 11.39 10.39 -2.61
CA GLY A 62 10.60 9.22 -2.97
C GLY A 62 9.32 9.11 -2.13
N ILE A 63 8.33 8.43 -2.67
CA ILE A 63 7.07 8.11 -2.00
C ILE A 63 6.53 6.79 -2.55
N GLU A 64 5.98 5.93 -1.68
CA GLU A 64 5.23 4.76 -2.11
C GLU A 64 3.73 5.05 -2.08
N LEU A 65 3.09 4.90 -3.23
CA LEU A 65 1.71 5.25 -3.48
C LEU A 65 0.84 4.00 -3.57
N THR A 66 -0.20 3.93 -2.76
CA THR A 66 -1.21 2.88 -2.84
C THR A 66 -2.28 3.24 -3.87
N ALA A 67 -2.53 2.34 -4.83
CA ALA A 67 -3.52 2.48 -5.89
C ALA A 67 -4.43 1.27 -6.04
N LYS A 68 -5.68 1.50 -6.46
CA LYS A 68 -6.57 0.44 -6.95
C LYS A 68 -6.24 0.15 -8.41
N TYR A 69 -6.06 -1.13 -8.71
CA TYR A 69 -5.92 -1.63 -10.08
C TYR A 69 -6.85 -2.83 -10.27
N ASN A 70 -7.95 -2.62 -11.01
CA ASN A 70 -9.09 -3.53 -11.02
C ASN A 70 -9.62 -3.78 -9.60
N GLU A 71 -9.77 -5.05 -9.19
CA GLU A 71 -10.22 -5.45 -7.85
C GLU A 71 -9.09 -5.52 -6.81
N ASP A 72 -7.84 -5.29 -7.24
CA ASP A 72 -6.65 -5.42 -6.40
C ASP A 72 -6.09 -4.05 -5.98
N GLU A 73 -5.21 -4.08 -5.00
CA GLU A 73 -4.38 -2.98 -4.57
C GLU A 73 -2.95 -3.23 -5.01
N ILE A 74 -2.31 -2.23 -5.58
CA ILE A 74 -0.91 -2.25 -5.97
C ILE A 74 -0.18 -1.04 -5.40
N HIS A 75 1.15 -1.15 -5.35
CA HIS A 75 2.00 -0.05 -4.95
C HIS A 75 2.82 0.49 -6.12
N ILE A 76 2.97 1.80 -6.16
CA ILE A 76 3.75 2.52 -7.18
C ILE A 76 4.72 3.45 -6.45
N LEU A 77 6.01 3.29 -6.69
CA LEU A 77 7.04 4.20 -6.22
C LEU A 77 7.16 5.38 -7.17
N ALA A 78 7.16 6.59 -6.63
CA ALA A 78 7.46 7.80 -7.39
C ALA A 78 8.75 8.42 -6.87
N TYR A 79 9.64 8.82 -7.80
CA TYR A 79 10.96 9.34 -7.47
C TYR A 79 11.27 10.66 -8.15
N ASP A 80 12.24 11.40 -7.54
CA ASP A 80 12.86 12.61 -8.09
C ASP A 80 11.82 13.68 -8.42
N PHE A 81 11.24 14.25 -7.38
CA PHE A 81 10.18 15.23 -7.46
C PHE A 81 10.39 16.41 -6.50
N ASP A 82 9.63 17.47 -6.72
CA ASP A 82 9.50 18.57 -5.78
C ASP A 82 8.64 18.14 -4.57
N ILE A 83 9.26 18.12 -3.37
CA ILE A 83 8.63 17.60 -2.15
C ILE A 83 7.36 18.39 -1.80
N ASP A 84 7.34 19.72 -1.96
CA ASP A 84 6.17 20.53 -1.59
C ASP A 84 4.98 20.28 -2.51
N LYS A 85 5.24 20.13 -3.81
CA LYS A 85 4.18 19.78 -4.78
C LYS A 85 3.59 18.41 -4.49
N VAL A 86 4.44 17.41 -4.21
CA VAL A 86 3.97 16.06 -3.92
C VAL A 86 3.31 15.99 -2.55
N ALA A 87 3.77 16.73 -1.54
CA ALA A 87 3.08 16.85 -0.25
C ALA A 87 1.63 17.31 -0.41
N GLU A 88 1.37 18.31 -1.25
CA GLU A 88 0.01 18.81 -1.50
C GLU A 88 -0.86 17.75 -2.24
N ILE A 89 -0.30 17.03 -3.21
CA ILE A 89 -1.01 15.94 -3.90
C ILE A 89 -1.32 14.80 -2.93
N ALA A 90 -0.35 14.39 -2.11
CA ALA A 90 -0.51 13.34 -1.10
C ALA A 90 -1.57 13.72 -0.05
N ARG A 91 -1.57 14.97 0.42
CA ARG A 91 -2.59 15.48 1.33
C ARG A 91 -4.00 15.37 0.73
N LYS A 92 -4.20 15.86 -0.50
CA LYS A 92 -5.51 15.77 -1.20
C LYS A 92 -5.94 14.32 -1.43
N ARG A 93 -5.00 13.45 -1.81
CA ARG A 93 -5.25 12.02 -1.93
C ARG A 93 -5.72 11.42 -0.62
N ASN A 94 -5.04 11.73 0.48
CA ASN A 94 -5.36 11.16 1.79
C ASN A 94 -6.71 11.65 2.31
N GLU A 95 -7.06 12.92 2.10
CA GLU A 95 -8.38 13.47 2.42
C GLU A 95 -9.50 12.78 1.61
N LEU A 96 -9.30 12.59 0.31
CA LEU A 96 -10.24 11.87 -0.55
C LEU A 96 -10.45 10.43 -0.08
N VAL A 97 -9.35 9.69 0.17
CA VAL A 97 -9.43 8.29 0.63
C VAL A 97 -10.07 8.20 2.01
N ARG A 98 -9.82 9.18 2.90
CA ARG A 98 -10.45 9.21 4.22
C ARG A 98 -11.96 9.38 4.13
N SER A 99 -12.47 10.27 3.28
CA SER A 99 -13.92 10.43 3.08
C SER A 99 -14.53 9.16 2.50
N GLN A 100 -13.89 8.53 1.52
CA GLN A 100 -14.34 7.25 0.96
C GLN A 100 -14.36 6.13 2.00
N LYS A 101 -13.36 6.06 2.91
CA LYS A 101 -13.34 5.08 4.01
C LYS A 101 -14.49 5.25 4.99
N ILE A 102 -14.93 6.47 5.24
CA ILE A 102 -16.10 6.74 6.09
C ILE A 102 -17.36 6.18 5.42
N GLU A 103 -17.58 6.50 4.15
CA GLU A 103 -18.73 6.00 3.37
C GLU A 103 -18.72 4.46 3.26
N GLU A 104 -17.54 3.87 2.99
CA GLU A 104 -17.33 2.42 2.96
C GLU A 104 -17.70 1.78 4.31
N MET A 105 -17.27 2.39 5.43
CA MET A 105 -17.54 1.90 6.78
C MET A 105 -19.04 1.94 7.10
N GLU A 106 -19.69 3.06 6.86
CA GLU A 106 -21.13 3.21 7.08
C GLU A 106 -21.93 2.16 6.31
N LYS A 107 -21.58 1.94 5.03
CA LYS A 107 -22.23 0.94 4.19
C LYS A 107 -21.94 -0.49 4.67
N ALA A 108 -20.71 -0.78 5.07
CA ALA A 108 -20.33 -2.09 5.62
C ALA A 108 -21.08 -2.42 6.92
N ILE A 109 -21.22 -1.45 7.82
CA ILE A 109 -22.00 -1.58 9.05
C ILE A 109 -23.47 -1.85 8.71
N TYR A 110 -24.06 -1.05 7.83
CA TYR A 110 -25.44 -1.22 7.42
C TYR A 110 -25.72 -2.61 6.85
N LEU A 111 -24.92 -3.07 5.88
CA LEU A 111 -25.07 -4.38 5.25
C LEU A 111 -24.89 -5.54 6.25
N SER A 112 -23.90 -5.43 7.15
CA SER A 112 -23.66 -6.43 8.18
C SER A 112 -24.88 -6.61 9.10
N ARG A 113 -25.52 -5.51 9.51
CA ARG A 113 -26.76 -5.54 10.31
C ARG A 113 -27.93 -6.15 9.54
N GLN A 114 -28.07 -5.86 8.27
CA GLN A 114 -29.10 -6.48 7.41
C GLN A 114 -28.96 -8.00 7.33
N LYS A 115 -27.75 -8.53 7.55
CA LYS A 115 -27.46 -9.96 7.63
C LYS A 115 -27.57 -10.54 9.06
N GLY A 116 -27.99 -9.72 10.01
CA GLY A 116 -28.15 -10.13 11.40
C GLY A 116 -26.84 -10.21 12.20
N LEU A 117 -25.72 -9.76 11.60
CA LEU A 117 -24.46 -9.64 12.32
C LEU A 117 -24.53 -8.49 13.33
N LYS A 118 -24.00 -8.70 14.51
CA LYS A 118 -23.83 -7.66 15.52
C LYS A 118 -22.50 -6.96 15.28
N ILE A 119 -22.55 -5.65 15.12
CA ILE A 119 -21.41 -4.78 14.88
C ILE A 119 -21.61 -3.46 15.61
N THR A 120 -20.54 -2.88 16.12
CA THR A 120 -20.56 -1.61 16.87
C THR A 120 -21.12 -0.47 16.03
N ASP A 121 -21.86 0.44 16.65
CA ASP A 121 -22.54 1.56 15.97
C ASP A 121 -21.57 2.63 15.47
N GLU A 122 -20.51 2.89 16.22
CA GLU A 122 -19.59 4.01 16.01
C GLU A 122 -18.17 3.52 15.70
N LEU A 123 -18.02 2.62 14.71
CA LEU A 123 -16.70 2.26 14.22
C LEU A 123 -16.13 3.41 13.38
N THR A 124 -14.88 3.75 13.66
CA THR A 124 -14.13 4.72 12.86
C THR A 124 -13.12 3.99 11.97
N PRO A 125 -13.00 4.38 10.69
CA PRO A 125 -12.01 3.78 9.80
C PRO A 125 -10.59 4.11 10.26
N SER A 126 -9.72 3.12 10.21
CA SER A 126 -8.28 3.28 10.48
C SER A 126 -7.55 3.76 9.23
N ASP A 127 -6.56 4.63 9.41
CA ASP A 127 -5.65 4.98 8.30
C ASP A 127 -4.68 3.84 7.98
N LYS A 128 -4.44 2.93 8.95
CA LYS A 128 -3.44 1.84 8.85
C LYS A 128 -3.99 0.50 8.38
N GLN A 129 -5.31 0.35 8.27
CA GLN A 129 -5.91 -0.94 7.85
C GLN A 129 -7.17 -0.75 7.02
N PRO A 130 -7.53 -1.74 6.18
CA PRO A 130 -8.76 -1.71 5.38
C PRO A 130 -10.02 -1.70 6.25
N VAL A 131 -11.10 -1.09 5.76
CA VAL A 131 -12.42 -1.09 6.40
C VAL A 131 -12.94 -2.52 6.60
N THR A 132 -12.74 -3.39 5.60
CA THR A 132 -13.11 -4.82 5.67
C THR A 132 -12.47 -5.53 6.86
N LEU A 133 -11.19 -5.28 7.15
CA LEU A 133 -10.53 -5.88 8.31
C LEU A 133 -11.05 -5.28 9.62
N THR A 134 -11.24 -3.96 9.68
CA THR A 134 -11.77 -3.29 10.88
C THR A 134 -13.15 -3.82 11.25
N THR A 135 -14.05 -3.94 10.27
CA THR A 135 -15.40 -4.47 10.48
C THR A 135 -15.40 -5.96 10.78
N ALA A 136 -14.52 -6.76 10.14
CA ALA A 136 -14.39 -8.19 10.44
C ALA A 136 -13.90 -8.44 11.87
N LEU A 137 -12.92 -7.68 12.35
CA LEU A 137 -12.43 -7.77 13.72
C LEU A 137 -13.54 -7.45 14.75
N ASP A 138 -14.32 -6.41 14.53
CA ASP A 138 -15.42 -6.03 15.40
C ASP A 138 -16.54 -7.11 15.41
N ILE A 139 -16.90 -7.63 14.24
CA ILE A 139 -17.86 -8.74 14.12
C ILE A 139 -17.38 -9.97 14.88
N CYS A 140 -16.10 -10.32 14.76
CA CYS A 140 -15.50 -11.45 15.48
C CYS A 140 -15.42 -11.25 17.00
N ALA A 141 -15.22 -10.02 17.47
CA ALA A 141 -15.17 -9.70 18.88
C ALA A 141 -16.54 -9.84 19.60
N ASN A 142 -17.64 -9.89 18.83
CA ASN A 142 -18.97 -9.96 19.38
C ASN A 142 -19.37 -11.39 19.72
N SER A 143 -19.66 -11.64 20.99
CA SER A 143 -19.99 -12.99 21.51
C SER A 143 -21.24 -13.61 20.87
N PHE A 144 -22.23 -12.81 20.47
CA PHE A 144 -23.43 -13.29 19.78
C PHE A 144 -23.05 -13.87 18.40
N ASN A 145 -22.23 -13.18 17.63
CA ASN A 145 -21.77 -13.66 16.32
C ASN A 145 -20.94 -14.94 16.49
N GLN A 146 -20.03 -14.97 17.47
CA GLN A 146 -19.23 -16.14 17.78
C GLN A 146 -20.10 -17.35 18.08
N LYS A 147 -21.10 -17.19 18.97
CA LYS A 147 -22.01 -18.28 19.34
C LYS A 147 -22.72 -18.87 18.13
N ILE A 148 -23.34 -18.02 17.29
CA ILE A 148 -24.06 -18.48 16.10
C ILE A 148 -23.15 -19.19 15.12
N PHE A 149 -21.93 -18.68 14.93
CA PHE A 149 -20.97 -19.26 14.00
C PHE A 149 -20.46 -20.63 14.51
N VAL A 150 -20.13 -20.74 15.79
CA VAL A 150 -19.75 -22.02 16.41
C VAL A 150 -20.88 -23.05 16.30
N GLU A 151 -22.14 -22.67 16.51
CA GLU A 151 -23.29 -23.56 16.35
C GLU A 151 -23.44 -24.09 14.90
N ARG A 152 -23.06 -23.28 13.90
CA ARG A 152 -23.15 -23.69 12.48
C ARG A 152 -21.94 -24.45 11.96
N HIS A 153 -20.74 -24.08 12.39
CA HIS A 153 -19.49 -24.50 11.76
C HIS A 153 -18.57 -25.33 12.69
N GLY A 154 -18.88 -25.41 14.00
CA GLY A 154 -18.10 -26.15 14.99
C GLY A 154 -16.72 -25.55 15.29
N LYS A 155 -16.46 -24.30 14.87
CA LYS A 155 -15.20 -23.57 15.09
C LYS A 155 -15.47 -22.10 15.40
N GLU A 156 -14.47 -21.42 15.97
CA GLU A 156 -14.53 -19.97 16.21
C GLU A 156 -14.55 -19.17 14.91
N LEU A 157 -15.29 -18.06 14.92
CA LEU A 157 -15.36 -17.10 13.81
C LEU A 157 -14.06 -16.30 13.75
N THR A 158 -13.41 -16.32 12.59
CA THR A 158 -12.20 -15.53 12.33
C THR A 158 -12.48 -14.36 11.36
N PRO A 159 -11.63 -13.33 11.32
CA PRO A 159 -11.75 -12.25 10.34
C PRO A 159 -11.73 -12.75 8.89
N GLU A 160 -11.00 -13.83 8.62
CA GLU A 160 -10.95 -14.47 7.30
C GLU A 160 -12.30 -15.11 6.95
N ASP A 161 -12.95 -15.80 7.90
CA ASP A 161 -14.30 -16.35 7.71
C ASP A 161 -15.31 -15.24 7.41
N VAL A 162 -15.27 -14.11 8.14
CA VAL A 162 -16.13 -12.95 7.89
C VAL A 162 -15.89 -12.41 6.48
N TYR A 163 -14.64 -12.28 6.07
CA TYR A 163 -14.32 -11.80 4.73
C TYR A 163 -14.91 -12.70 3.64
N TYR A 164 -14.58 -13.99 3.65
CA TYR A 164 -15.01 -14.90 2.59
C TYR A 164 -16.52 -15.21 2.60
N GLU A 165 -17.17 -15.20 3.76
CA GLU A 165 -18.60 -15.49 3.84
C GLU A 165 -19.46 -14.25 3.50
N TYR A 166 -19.02 -13.04 3.91
CA TYR A 166 -19.85 -11.84 3.84
C TYR A 166 -19.29 -10.70 3.00
N GLN A 167 -17.97 -10.45 2.98
CA GLN A 167 -17.38 -9.20 2.49
C GLN A 167 -16.66 -9.30 1.15
N ALA A 168 -16.27 -10.50 0.72
CA ALA A 168 -15.58 -10.69 -0.56
C ALA A 168 -16.44 -10.21 -1.74
N PRO A 169 -15.86 -9.88 -2.89
CA PRO A 169 -16.60 -9.47 -4.08
C PRO A 169 -17.77 -10.43 -4.42
N GLY A 170 -18.94 -9.88 -4.63
CA GLY A 170 -20.18 -10.64 -4.88
C GLY A 170 -20.87 -11.22 -3.63
N LYS A 171 -20.35 -11.02 -2.44
CA LYS A 171 -20.97 -11.41 -1.18
C LYS A 171 -21.94 -10.35 -0.66
N SER A 172 -22.76 -10.75 0.31
CA SER A 172 -23.90 -9.96 0.80
C SER A 172 -23.55 -8.65 1.50
N CYS A 173 -22.37 -8.54 2.07
CA CYS A 173 -21.84 -7.33 2.70
C CYS A 173 -20.66 -6.75 1.92
N ALA A 174 -20.50 -7.12 0.64
CA ALA A 174 -19.48 -6.53 -0.22
C ALA A 174 -19.73 -5.03 -0.41
N VAL A 175 -18.71 -4.23 -0.20
CA VAL A 175 -18.70 -2.79 -0.47
C VAL A 175 -17.54 -2.45 -1.41
N GLU A 176 -17.70 -1.41 -2.21
CA GLU A 176 -16.58 -0.90 -2.98
C GLU A 176 -15.51 -0.37 -2.05
N ARG A 177 -14.25 -0.81 -2.25
CA ARG A 177 -13.13 -0.41 -1.40
C ARG A 177 -12.72 1.02 -1.70
N SER A 178 -12.44 1.78 -0.65
CA SER A 178 -11.83 3.11 -0.74
C SER A 178 -10.44 3.05 -1.38
N GLY A 179 -10.05 4.13 -2.01
CA GLY A 179 -8.74 4.26 -2.65
C GLY A 179 -8.81 5.02 -3.96
N VAL A 180 -7.68 5.49 -4.46
CA VAL A 180 -7.54 6.12 -5.77
C VAL A 180 -7.12 5.09 -6.81
N SER A 181 -7.56 5.25 -8.06
CA SER A 181 -7.14 4.36 -9.15
C SER A 181 -5.73 4.68 -9.64
N VAL A 182 -5.13 3.73 -10.38
CA VAL A 182 -3.85 3.94 -11.07
C VAL A 182 -3.93 5.14 -12.02
N GLU A 183 -5.03 5.30 -12.75
CA GLU A 183 -5.24 6.41 -13.68
C GLU A 183 -5.21 7.76 -12.94
N TRP A 184 -5.85 7.83 -11.77
CA TRP A 184 -5.81 9.03 -10.92
C TRP A 184 -4.38 9.37 -10.50
N LEU A 185 -3.61 8.38 -10.05
CA LEU A 185 -2.21 8.58 -9.68
C LEU A 185 -1.38 9.04 -10.87
N LEU A 186 -1.52 8.39 -12.01
CA LEU A 186 -0.78 8.75 -13.21
C LEU A 186 -1.08 10.17 -13.68
N ASP A 187 -2.35 10.61 -13.64
CA ASP A 187 -2.72 12.01 -13.98
C ASP A 187 -2.00 13.03 -13.10
N LYS A 188 -1.84 12.73 -11.81
CA LYS A 188 -1.20 13.64 -10.85
C LYS A 188 0.33 13.56 -10.88
N PHE A 189 0.89 12.35 -10.93
CA PHE A 189 2.32 12.13 -10.68
C PHE A 189 3.19 12.18 -11.95
N LYS A 190 2.69 11.85 -13.13
CA LYS A 190 3.47 11.94 -14.41
C LYS A 190 4.03 13.33 -14.70
N LYS A 191 3.45 14.39 -14.13
CA LYS A 191 3.87 15.77 -14.37
C LYS A 191 4.84 16.30 -13.30
N VAL A 192 4.99 15.60 -12.19
CA VAL A 192 5.73 16.08 -11.02
C VAL A 192 6.84 15.14 -10.58
N ALA A 193 6.74 13.84 -10.84
CA ALA A 193 7.78 12.86 -10.58
C ALA A 193 8.48 12.49 -11.88
N ARG A 194 9.79 12.24 -11.78
CA ARG A 194 10.60 11.79 -12.91
C ARG A 194 10.32 10.35 -13.26
N ASP A 195 10.28 9.48 -12.24
CA ASP A 195 10.14 8.04 -12.43
C ASP A 195 8.94 7.52 -11.63
N LEU A 196 8.16 6.63 -12.24
CA LEU A 196 7.06 5.90 -11.63
C LEU A 196 7.33 4.41 -11.81
N ILE A 197 7.51 3.69 -10.70
CA ILE A 197 8.01 2.31 -10.69
C ILE A 197 6.96 1.39 -10.06
N ILE A 198 6.66 0.25 -10.67
CA ILE A 198 5.85 -0.79 -10.04
C ILE A 198 6.64 -1.33 -8.85
N ALA A 199 6.11 -1.18 -7.63
CA ALA A 199 6.74 -1.72 -6.43
C ALA A 199 6.48 -3.23 -6.30
N HIS A 200 7.47 -4.00 -5.86
CA HIS A 200 7.40 -5.43 -5.48
C HIS A 200 6.28 -6.23 -6.17
N PRO A 201 6.23 -6.33 -7.52
CA PRO A 201 5.07 -6.82 -8.28
C PRO A 201 4.57 -8.21 -7.90
N PHE A 202 5.44 -9.05 -7.34
CA PHE A 202 5.11 -10.43 -6.95
C PHE A 202 4.77 -10.60 -5.47
N VAL A 203 4.69 -9.49 -4.70
CA VAL A 203 4.33 -9.53 -3.28
C VAL A 203 2.88 -9.11 -3.12
N SER A 204 2.08 -9.95 -2.45
CA SER A 204 0.73 -9.54 -2.03
C SER A 204 0.83 -8.47 -0.95
N VAL A 205 0.24 -7.31 -1.20
CA VAL A 205 0.22 -6.18 -0.25
C VAL A 205 -0.84 -6.34 0.82
N SER A 206 -1.79 -7.28 0.63
CA SER A 206 -2.79 -7.66 1.63
C SER A 206 -3.23 -9.12 1.42
N VAL A 207 -3.93 -9.71 2.39
CA VAL A 207 -4.45 -11.09 2.30
C VAL A 207 -5.42 -11.33 1.14
N VAL A 208 -5.95 -10.26 0.56
CA VAL A 208 -6.95 -10.31 -0.51
C VAL A 208 -6.44 -9.86 -1.87
N THR A 209 -5.21 -9.32 -1.95
CA THR A 209 -4.60 -8.90 -3.21
C THR A 209 -3.74 -10.01 -3.79
N LYS A 210 -3.79 -10.13 -5.11
CA LYS A 210 -2.97 -11.11 -5.84
C LYS A 210 -1.68 -10.46 -6.33
N PRO A 211 -0.56 -11.20 -6.33
CA PRO A 211 0.63 -10.77 -7.05
C PRO A 211 0.31 -10.43 -8.50
N LEU A 212 1.04 -9.48 -9.07
CA LEU A 212 0.90 -9.16 -10.48
C LEU A 212 1.44 -10.32 -11.33
N ASP A 213 0.78 -10.57 -12.44
CA ASP A 213 1.29 -11.41 -13.52
C ASP A 213 1.92 -10.56 -14.63
N GLU A 214 2.53 -11.21 -15.61
CA GLU A 214 3.20 -10.55 -16.72
C GLU A 214 2.24 -9.67 -17.56
N ILE A 215 0.97 -10.09 -17.70
CA ILE A 215 -0.05 -9.36 -18.45
C ILE A 215 -0.33 -8.03 -17.75
N ARG A 216 -0.59 -8.08 -16.45
CA ARG A 216 -0.91 -6.90 -15.62
C ARG A 216 0.28 -5.95 -15.52
N ILE A 217 1.51 -6.46 -15.39
CA ILE A 217 2.74 -5.67 -15.44
C ILE A 217 2.82 -4.92 -16.79
N ASN A 218 2.62 -5.63 -17.91
CA ASN A 218 2.67 -5.03 -19.24
C ASN A 218 1.57 -3.98 -19.44
N ASP A 219 0.37 -4.16 -18.87
CA ASP A 219 -0.70 -3.17 -18.92
C ASP A 219 -0.33 -1.89 -18.16
N LEU A 220 0.21 -2.01 -16.96
CA LEU A 220 0.69 -0.88 -16.16
C LEU A 220 1.79 -0.08 -16.88
N LEU A 221 2.73 -0.77 -17.53
CA LEU A 221 3.76 -0.11 -18.35
C LEU A 221 3.14 0.64 -19.54
N ARG A 222 2.14 0.06 -20.23
CA ARG A 222 1.42 0.76 -21.32
C ARG A 222 0.65 1.97 -20.82
N MET A 223 0.14 1.96 -19.58
CA MET A 223 -0.48 3.12 -18.95
C MET A 223 0.53 4.24 -18.68
N GLY A 224 1.82 3.96 -18.74
CA GLY A 224 2.93 4.92 -18.67
C GLY A 224 3.65 4.94 -17.33
N ILE A 225 3.67 3.83 -16.64
CA ILE A 225 4.66 3.56 -15.59
C ILE A 225 6.00 3.34 -16.27
N THR A 226 7.09 3.87 -15.69
CA THR A 226 8.39 3.98 -16.34
C THR A 226 9.37 2.87 -15.99
N GLY A 227 9.03 2.03 -15.00
CA GLY A 227 9.93 0.95 -14.59
C GLY A 227 9.29 -0.04 -13.61
N ILE A 228 10.11 -1.00 -13.16
CA ILE A 228 9.69 -2.10 -12.28
C ILE A 228 10.77 -2.31 -11.21
N GLU A 229 10.37 -2.48 -9.96
CA GLU A 229 11.27 -2.92 -8.89
C GLU A 229 11.63 -4.40 -9.11
N VAL A 230 12.91 -4.66 -9.37
CA VAL A 230 13.41 -6.02 -9.65
C VAL A 230 13.82 -6.74 -8.39
N TYR A 231 14.51 -6.01 -7.50
CA TYR A 231 15.12 -6.59 -6.30
C TYR A 231 14.31 -6.18 -5.06
N HIS A 232 13.63 -7.14 -4.48
CA HIS A 232 12.95 -7.00 -3.21
C HIS A 232 13.24 -8.24 -2.36
N ASN A 233 13.26 -8.11 -1.03
CA ASN A 233 13.64 -9.19 -0.10
C ASN A 233 12.73 -10.44 -0.14
N LYS A 234 11.56 -10.33 -0.77
CA LYS A 234 10.59 -11.43 -0.96
C LYS A 234 10.50 -11.92 -2.41
N THR A 235 11.35 -11.42 -3.31
CA THR A 235 11.34 -11.81 -4.73
C THR A 235 12.32 -12.95 -4.97
N SER A 236 11.86 -14.06 -5.59
CA SER A 236 12.73 -15.21 -5.91
C SER A 236 13.63 -14.93 -7.11
N ASP A 237 14.67 -15.77 -7.28
CA ASP A 237 15.60 -15.65 -8.41
C ASP A 237 14.90 -15.85 -9.77
N GLU A 238 13.89 -16.74 -9.84
CA GLU A 238 13.07 -16.93 -11.04
C GLU A 238 12.25 -15.68 -11.36
N GLN A 239 11.67 -15.07 -10.32
CA GLN A 239 10.90 -13.81 -10.47
C GLN A 239 11.81 -12.66 -10.90
N ILE A 240 13.01 -12.54 -10.31
CA ILE A 240 14.03 -11.57 -10.73
C ILE A 240 14.39 -11.76 -12.20
N SER A 241 14.58 -13.03 -12.63
CA SER A 241 14.92 -13.36 -14.01
C SER A 241 13.79 -12.96 -14.97
N LEU A 242 12.53 -13.21 -14.59
CA LEU A 242 11.37 -12.79 -15.37
C LEU A 242 11.27 -11.27 -15.50
N LEU A 243 11.43 -10.52 -14.40
CA LEU A 243 11.39 -9.05 -14.42
C LEU A 243 12.50 -8.47 -15.30
N LYS A 244 13.73 -9.00 -15.22
CA LYS A 244 14.83 -8.59 -16.09
C LYS A 244 14.53 -8.86 -17.57
N LYS A 245 13.87 -9.97 -17.89
CA LYS A 245 13.44 -10.27 -19.27
C LYS A 245 12.45 -9.21 -19.75
N ILE A 246 11.40 -8.90 -18.95
CA ILE A 246 10.41 -7.87 -19.31
C ILE A 246 11.07 -6.51 -19.53
N ILE A 247 11.98 -6.10 -18.64
CA ILE A 247 12.71 -4.84 -18.73
C ILE A 247 13.52 -4.77 -20.03
N ASN A 248 14.29 -5.83 -20.35
CA ASN A 248 15.09 -5.89 -21.57
C ASN A 248 14.23 -5.84 -22.84
N GLU A 249 13.09 -6.55 -22.87
CA GLU A 249 12.16 -6.56 -24.00
C GLU A 249 11.47 -5.20 -24.21
N LYS A 250 11.28 -4.42 -23.15
CA LYS A 250 10.64 -3.09 -23.19
C LYS A 250 11.64 -1.95 -23.35
N GLY A 251 12.92 -2.17 -23.10
CA GLY A 251 13.94 -1.13 -23.12
C GLY A 251 13.81 -0.11 -21.98
N ILE A 252 13.39 -0.54 -20.78
CA ILE A 252 13.20 0.27 -19.58
C ILE A 252 14.17 -0.12 -18.47
#